data_f5514072cbf5fca8ba2881b30241728e
#
_entry.id   f5514072cbf5fca8ba2881b30241728e
#
_cell.length_a   1.000
_cell.length_b   1.000
_cell.length_c   1.000
_cell.angle_alpha   90.00
_cell.angle_beta   90.00
_cell.angle_gamma   90.00
#
_symmetry.space_group_name_H-M   'P 1'
#
loop_
_entity.id
_entity.type
_entity.pdbx_description
1 polymer ?
#
loop_
_entity_poly.entity_id
_entity_poly.type
_entity_poly.pdbx_seq_one_letter_code
_entity_poly.pdbx_strand_id
1 'polypeptide(L)'
;MGDSEIAKIKVIGVGGGGNNAVNRMIEANISGVEFIAVNTELQVLNQSNAPTKIQIGEKLTRGLGAGAKPIVGEQAAEESREDLSKALSGADMVFVTGGMGGGTGTGAAPVAALCARELGALTIAVVTKPFSFEGKVRMKNALEGIEKLSLIHI
;
A
#
# COMPACT_ATOMS: atom_id res chain seq x y z
N MET A 1 -27.80 11.28 -10.65
CA MET A 1 -28.42 10.04 -10.17
C MET A 1 -27.59 8.81 -10.53
N GLY A 2 -27.25 8.65 -11.80
CA GLY A 2 -26.41 7.51 -12.21
C GLY A 2 -25.09 7.42 -11.49
N ASP A 3 -24.43 8.54 -11.23
CA ASP A 3 -23.14 8.59 -10.60
C ASP A 3 -23.16 8.08 -9.14
N SER A 4 -24.26 8.26 -8.43
CA SER A 4 -24.37 7.80 -7.05
C SER A 4 -24.46 6.27 -6.93
N GLU A 5 -24.75 5.60 -8.03
CA GLU A 5 -24.85 4.13 -8.08
C GLU A 5 -23.54 3.47 -8.50
N ILE A 6 -22.58 4.25 -8.97
CA ILE A 6 -21.30 3.73 -9.41
C ILE A 6 -20.35 3.62 -8.20
N ALA A 7 -19.86 2.42 -7.94
CA ALA A 7 -18.91 2.18 -6.87
C ALA A 7 -17.60 2.91 -7.16
N LYS A 8 -17.09 3.60 -6.15
CA LYS A 8 -15.79 4.25 -6.23
C LYS A 8 -14.73 3.27 -5.74
N ILE A 9 -13.86 2.87 -6.65
CA ILE A 9 -12.82 1.89 -6.39
C ILE A 9 -11.46 2.59 -6.41
N LYS A 10 -10.69 2.35 -5.37
CA LYS A 10 -9.31 2.86 -5.28
C LYS A 10 -8.35 1.70 -5.14
N VAL A 11 -7.22 1.80 -5.81
CA VAL A 11 -6.12 0.84 -5.71
C VAL A 11 -4.94 1.57 -5.11
N ILE A 12 -4.48 1.10 -3.96
CA ILE A 12 -3.32 1.67 -3.28
C ILE A 12 -2.16 0.67 -3.33
N GLY A 13 -1.09 1.08 -3.99
CA GLY A 13 0.12 0.27 -4.10
C GLY A 13 1.17 0.75 -3.11
N VAL A 14 1.59 -0.13 -2.22
CA VAL A 14 2.45 0.18 -1.08
C VAL A 14 3.82 -0.45 -1.27
N GLY A 15 4.85 0.38 -1.18
CA GLY A 15 6.24 -0.05 -1.37
C GLY A 15 6.59 -0.27 -2.83
N GLY A 16 7.81 -0.77 -3.08
CA GLY A 16 8.30 -0.96 -4.45
C GLY A 16 7.46 -1.91 -5.28
N GLY A 17 7.11 -3.07 -4.71
CA GLY A 17 6.28 -4.05 -5.40
C GLY A 17 4.87 -3.53 -5.68
N GLY A 18 4.27 -2.83 -4.72
CA GLY A 18 2.96 -2.22 -4.89
C GLY A 18 2.97 -1.10 -5.93
N ASN A 19 4.02 -0.27 -5.92
CA ASN A 19 4.18 0.79 -6.92
C ASN A 19 4.32 0.20 -8.33
N ASN A 20 5.07 -0.89 -8.49
CA ASN A 20 5.19 -1.58 -9.76
C ASN A 20 3.85 -2.15 -10.23
N ALA A 21 3.09 -2.76 -9.33
CA ALA A 21 1.79 -3.30 -9.67
C ALA A 21 0.85 -2.21 -10.17
N VAL A 22 0.82 -1.07 -9.51
CA VAL A 22 0.00 0.08 -9.93
C VAL A 22 0.44 0.57 -11.32
N ASN A 23 1.74 0.70 -11.56
CA ASN A 23 2.24 1.13 -12.87
C ASN A 23 1.80 0.17 -13.97
N ARG A 24 1.85 -1.14 -13.72
CA ARG A 24 1.41 -2.14 -14.70
C ARG A 24 -0.08 -2.06 -14.99
N MET A 25 -0.89 -1.80 -13.97
CA MET A 25 -2.33 -1.60 -14.15
C MET A 25 -2.62 -0.37 -15.00
N ILE A 26 -1.91 0.72 -14.77
CA ILE A 26 -2.04 1.94 -15.56
C ILE A 26 -1.63 1.69 -17.00
N GLU A 27 -0.51 1.01 -17.23
CA GLU A 27 -0.05 0.66 -18.58
C GLU A 27 -1.03 -0.25 -19.31
N ALA A 28 -1.73 -1.13 -18.58
CA ALA A 28 -2.75 -2.00 -19.15
C ALA A 28 -4.09 -1.30 -19.39
N ASN A 29 -4.15 0.00 -19.16
CA ASN A 29 -5.35 0.83 -19.36
C ASN A 29 -6.55 0.37 -18.54
N ILE A 30 -6.32 -0.12 -17.33
CA ILE A 30 -7.41 -0.44 -16.41
C ILE A 30 -8.10 0.87 -16.03
N SER A 31 -9.40 0.93 -16.28
CA SER A 31 -10.20 2.13 -16.07
C SER A 31 -11.23 1.93 -14.96
N GLY A 32 -11.84 3.02 -14.52
CA GLY A 32 -12.89 2.98 -13.51
C GLY A 32 -12.35 2.90 -12.08
N VAL A 33 -11.05 3.08 -11.90
CA VAL A 33 -10.42 3.07 -10.58
C VAL A 33 -9.48 4.26 -10.43
N GLU A 34 -9.27 4.68 -9.20
CA GLU A 34 -8.25 5.68 -8.86
C GLU A 34 -7.01 4.97 -8.33
N PHE A 35 -5.85 5.37 -8.82
CA PHE A 35 -4.59 4.76 -8.40
C PHE A 35 -3.83 5.66 -7.44
N ILE A 36 -3.31 5.07 -6.37
CA ILE A 36 -2.53 5.73 -5.34
C ILE A 36 -1.24 4.95 -5.15
N ALA A 37 -0.11 5.62 -5.24
CA ALA A 37 1.21 5.04 -4.94
C ALA A 37 1.71 5.56 -3.59
N VAL A 38 2.20 4.66 -2.76
CA VAL A 38 2.71 4.97 -1.42
C VAL A 38 4.10 4.38 -1.26
N ASN A 39 5.03 5.18 -0.80
CA ASN A 39 6.37 4.68 -0.52
C ASN A 39 7.07 5.57 0.52
N THR A 40 8.04 4.99 1.22
CA THR A 40 8.99 5.70 2.06
C THR A 40 10.17 6.22 1.24
N GLU A 41 10.45 5.59 0.09
CA GLU A 41 11.56 5.96 -0.77
C GLU A 41 11.07 6.93 -1.84
N LEU A 42 11.48 8.19 -1.71
CA LEU A 42 11.01 9.26 -2.58
C LEU A 42 11.42 9.03 -4.03
N GLN A 43 12.62 8.52 -4.28
CA GLN A 43 13.12 8.29 -5.61
C GLN A 43 12.25 7.28 -6.39
N VAL A 44 11.86 6.19 -5.72
CA VAL A 44 10.98 5.20 -6.32
C VAL A 44 9.58 5.77 -6.53
N LEU A 45 9.08 6.51 -5.55
CA LEU A 45 7.76 7.13 -5.64
C LEU A 45 7.66 8.09 -6.82
N ASN A 46 8.71 8.86 -7.09
CA ASN A 46 8.73 9.80 -8.21
C ASN A 46 8.65 9.11 -9.57
N GLN A 47 8.99 7.83 -9.65
CA GLN A 47 8.90 7.04 -10.88
C GLN A 47 7.51 6.44 -11.10
N SER A 48 6.62 6.58 -10.14
CA SER A 48 5.25 6.07 -10.27
C SER A 48 4.44 6.91 -11.24
N ASN A 49 3.58 6.25 -12.01
CA ASN A 49 2.64 6.89 -12.92
C ASN A 49 1.28 7.19 -12.27
N ALA A 50 1.13 6.85 -10.99
CA ALA A 50 -0.12 7.09 -10.29
C ALA A 50 -0.41 8.59 -10.17
N PRO A 51 -1.67 9.02 -10.38
CA PRO A 51 -2.04 10.43 -10.20
C PRO A 51 -1.88 10.92 -8.76
N THR A 52 -2.05 10.03 -7.79
CA THR A 52 -1.87 10.36 -6.38
C THR A 52 -0.67 9.62 -5.85
N LYS A 53 0.26 10.35 -5.27
CA LYS A 53 1.48 9.81 -4.67
C LYS A 53 1.58 10.29 -3.24
N ILE A 54 1.85 9.37 -2.33
CA ILE A 54 1.99 9.70 -0.91
C ILE A 54 3.36 9.21 -0.43
N GLN A 55 4.20 10.13 -0.04
CA GLN A 55 5.42 9.80 0.68
C GLN A 55 5.05 9.62 2.15
N ILE A 56 5.28 8.43 2.68
CA ILE A 56 5.02 8.15 4.08
C ILE A 56 6.32 8.18 4.88
N GLY A 57 6.20 8.58 6.14
CA GLY A 57 7.34 8.61 7.05
C GLY A 57 8.42 9.60 6.66
N GLU A 58 8.06 10.75 6.12
CA GLU A 58 9.02 11.77 5.68
C GLU A 58 10.01 12.16 6.79
N LYS A 59 9.51 12.35 8.00
CA LYS A 59 10.35 12.71 9.14
C LYS A 59 11.20 11.52 9.59
N LEU A 60 10.63 10.32 9.57
CA LEU A 60 11.29 9.12 10.04
C LEU A 60 12.40 8.64 9.09
N THR A 61 12.13 8.61 7.79
CA THR A 61 13.06 8.03 6.80
C THR A 61 13.77 9.05 5.94
N ARG A 62 13.28 10.29 5.90
CA ARG A 62 13.83 11.36 5.06
C ARG A 62 13.87 11.00 3.56
N GLY A 63 12.94 10.17 3.13
CA GLY A 63 12.86 9.73 1.73
C GLY A 63 13.84 8.64 1.33
N LEU A 64 14.57 8.05 2.29
CA LEU A 64 15.61 7.06 2.03
C LEU A 64 15.11 5.61 2.10
N GLY A 65 13.85 5.41 2.46
CA GLY A 65 13.29 4.07 2.53
C GLY A 65 13.30 3.47 3.93
N ALA A 66 12.75 2.26 4.06
CA ALA A 66 12.59 1.58 5.34
C ALA A 66 13.77 0.68 5.72
N GLY A 67 14.78 0.54 4.85
CA GLY A 67 15.93 -0.30 5.11
C GLY A 67 15.60 -1.77 5.32
N ALA A 68 14.60 -2.28 4.59
CA ALA A 68 14.11 -3.66 4.68
C ALA A 68 13.58 -4.03 6.08
N LYS A 69 13.20 -3.05 6.88
CA LYS A 69 12.67 -3.26 8.23
C LYS A 69 11.18 -2.98 8.29
N PRO A 70 10.33 -4.00 8.47
CA PRO A 70 8.88 -3.81 8.53
C PRO A 70 8.43 -2.82 9.60
N ILE A 71 9.09 -2.81 10.77
CA ILE A 71 8.74 -1.87 11.83
C ILE A 71 8.89 -0.41 11.38
N VAL A 72 9.88 -0.12 10.57
CA VAL A 72 10.09 1.22 10.02
C VAL A 72 8.95 1.56 9.02
N GLY A 73 8.58 0.59 8.18
CA GLY A 73 7.44 0.77 7.27
C GLY A 73 6.13 1.04 8.00
N GLU A 74 5.89 0.29 9.06
CA GLU A 74 4.70 0.49 9.90
C GLU A 74 4.69 1.87 10.55
N GLN A 75 5.80 2.27 11.16
CA GLN A 75 5.93 3.57 11.80
C GLN A 75 5.79 4.71 10.79
N ALA A 76 6.35 4.53 9.59
CA ALA A 76 6.21 5.51 8.52
C ALA A 76 4.75 5.71 8.13
N ALA A 77 4.00 4.60 8.00
CA ALA A 77 2.58 4.67 7.68
C ALA A 77 1.78 5.32 8.81
N GLU A 78 2.11 5.03 10.07
CA GLU A 78 1.46 5.65 11.21
C GLU A 78 1.73 7.16 11.27
N GLU A 79 2.94 7.59 10.94
CA GLU A 79 3.27 9.02 10.85
C GLU A 79 2.40 9.73 9.81
N SER A 80 2.09 9.06 8.71
CA SER A 80 1.36 9.63 7.57
C SER A 80 -0.10 9.15 7.49
N ARG A 81 -0.65 8.68 8.60
CA ARG A 81 -1.99 8.09 8.64
C ARG A 81 -3.08 9.03 8.13
N GLU A 82 -2.97 10.31 8.44
CA GLU A 82 -3.94 11.30 7.95
C GLU A 82 -3.93 11.40 6.43
N ASP A 83 -2.75 11.41 5.82
CA ASP A 83 -2.61 11.47 4.37
C ASP A 83 -3.19 10.23 3.71
N LEU A 84 -2.95 9.07 4.30
CA LEU A 84 -3.52 7.81 3.82
C LEU A 84 -5.05 7.84 3.91
N SER A 85 -5.59 8.24 5.04
CA SER A 85 -7.03 8.31 5.23
C SER A 85 -7.69 9.32 4.28
N LYS A 86 -7.06 10.46 4.07
CA LYS A 86 -7.55 11.47 3.15
C LYS A 86 -7.60 10.96 1.72
N ALA A 87 -6.55 10.27 1.28
CA ALA A 87 -6.50 9.72 -0.08
C ALA A 87 -7.52 8.60 -0.31
N LEU A 88 -7.84 7.84 0.73
CA LEU A 88 -8.80 6.73 0.65
C LEU A 88 -10.23 7.16 0.90
N SER A 89 -10.45 8.40 1.33
CA SER A 89 -11.78 8.91 1.64
C SER A 89 -12.71 8.84 0.44
N GLY A 90 -13.95 8.44 0.66
CA GLY A 90 -14.96 8.36 -0.38
C GLY A 90 -14.94 7.06 -1.19
N ALA A 91 -14.01 6.16 -0.93
CA ALA A 91 -13.98 4.87 -1.62
C ALA A 91 -15.04 3.92 -1.07
N ASP A 92 -15.71 3.22 -1.96
CA ASP A 92 -16.60 2.11 -1.60
C ASP A 92 -15.81 0.82 -1.46
N MET A 93 -14.76 0.67 -2.27
CA MET A 93 -13.89 -0.49 -2.28
C MET A 93 -12.44 -0.05 -2.44
N VAL A 94 -11.56 -0.67 -1.67
CA VAL A 94 -10.12 -0.41 -1.72
C VAL A 94 -9.36 -1.72 -1.91
N PHE A 95 -8.53 -1.76 -2.94
CA PHE A 95 -7.56 -2.83 -3.12
C PHE A 95 -6.21 -2.33 -2.61
N VAL A 96 -5.65 -3.04 -1.63
CA VAL A 96 -4.30 -2.77 -1.12
C VAL A 96 -3.36 -3.79 -1.72
N THR A 97 -2.36 -3.35 -2.47
CA THR A 97 -1.39 -4.26 -3.08
C THR A 97 0.03 -3.92 -2.63
N GLY A 98 0.81 -4.95 -2.40
CA GLY A 98 2.19 -4.79 -1.97
C GLY A 98 2.94 -6.10 -2.01
N GLY A 99 4.27 -6.01 -2.04
CA GLY A 99 5.14 -7.17 -1.89
C GLY A 99 5.48 -7.36 -0.42
N MET A 100 5.20 -8.53 0.10
CA MET A 100 5.56 -8.88 1.48
C MET A 100 6.99 -9.40 1.52
N GLY A 101 7.68 -9.09 2.59
CA GLY A 101 9.07 -9.53 2.82
C GLY A 101 10.07 -8.39 2.95
N GLY A 102 9.79 -7.24 2.37
CA GLY A 102 10.60 -6.03 2.53
C GLY A 102 10.17 -5.21 3.73
N GLY A 103 10.55 -3.94 3.76
CA GLY A 103 10.21 -3.03 4.86
C GLY A 103 8.90 -2.31 4.66
N THR A 104 8.80 -1.52 3.59
CA THR A 104 7.66 -0.63 3.38
C THR A 104 6.36 -1.40 3.13
N GLY A 105 6.35 -2.30 2.15
CA GLY A 105 5.14 -3.05 1.82
C GLY A 105 4.65 -3.89 2.99
N THR A 106 5.54 -4.61 3.63
CA THR A 106 5.21 -5.49 4.76
C THR A 106 4.64 -4.72 5.95
N GLY A 107 5.28 -3.60 6.29
CA GLY A 107 4.89 -2.82 7.48
C GLY A 107 3.74 -1.85 7.22
N ALA A 108 3.71 -1.21 6.07
CA ALA A 108 2.75 -0.15 5.79
C ALA A 108 1.43 -0.65 5.19
N ALA A 109 1.42 -1.77 4.46
CA ALA A 109 0.19 -2.28 3.87
C ALA A 109 -0.90 -2.55 4.91
N PRO A 110 -0.60 -3.18 6.06
CA PRO A 110 -1.62 -3.36 7.10
C PRO A 110 -2.20 -2.04 7.60
N VAL A 111 -1.39 -1.01 7.75
CA VAL A 111 -1.87 0.31 8.20
C VAL A 111 -2.80 0.92 7.14
N ALA A 112 -2.43 0.84 5.87
CA ALA A 112 -3.28 1.32 4.78
C ALA A 112 -4.62 0.59 4.74
N ALA A 113 -4.58 -0.73 4.90
CA ALA A 113 -5.80 -1.55 4.95
C ALA A 113 -6.70 -1.17 6.12
N LEU A 114 -6.11 -0.93 7.28
CA LEU A 114 -6.85 -0.50 8.45
C LEU A 114 -7.51 0.87 8.23
N CYS A 115 -6.79 1.81 7.62
CA CYS A 115 -7.35 3.12 7.27
C CYS A 115 -8.57 2.98 6.35
N ALA A 116 -8.46 2.14 5.31
CA ALA A 116 -9.56 1.90 4.39
C ALA A 116 -10.78 1.32 5.11
N ARG A 117 -10.55 0.35 5.96
CA ARG A 117 -11.61 -0.29 6.73
C ARG A 117 -12.30 0.67 7.68
N GLU A 118 -11.52 1.50 8.39
CA GLU A 118 -12.08 2.49 9.32
C GLU A 118 -12.97 3.51 8.61
N LEU A 119 -12.69 3.77 7.33
CA LEU A 119 -13.51 4.65 6.49
C LEU A 119 -14.78 3.95 5.94
N GLY A 120 -14.97 2.68 6.26
CA GLY A 120 -16.15 1.93 5.82
C GLY A 120 -16.03 1.28 4.44
N ALA A 121 -14.87 1.33 3.81
CA ALA A 121 -14.67 0.70 2.51
C ALA A 121 -14.53 -0.81 2.62
N LEU A 122 -15.07 -1.54 1.65
CA LEU A 122 -14.75 -2.96 1.49
C LEU A 122 -13.29 -3.04 1.07
N THR A 123 -12.47 -3.72 1.87
CA THR A 123 -11.03 -3.74 1.70
C THR A 123 -10.53 -5.14 1.32
N ILE A 124 -9.78 -5.21 0.24
CA ILE A 124 -9.21 -6.47 -0.27
C ILE A 124 -7.70 -6.25 -0.42
N ALA A 125 -6.92 -7.13 0.19
CA ALA A 125 -5.47 -7.10 0.04
C ALA A 125 -5.02 -8.17 -0.96
N VAL A 126 -4.20 -7.76 -1.93
CA VAL A 126 -3.59 -8.67 -2.90
C VAL A 126 -2.08 -8.48 -2.77
N VAL A 127 -1.42 -9.46 -2.22
CA VAL A 127 0.00 -9.36 -1.88
C VAL A 127 0.79 -10.52 -2.46
N THR A 128 2.09 -10.29 -2.65
CA THR A 128 3.01 -11.33 -3.08
C THR A 128 3.88 -11.76 -1.92
N LYS A 129 4.26 -13.04 -1.92
CA LYS A 129 5.25 -13.59 -1.00
C LYS A 129 6.61 -13.65 -1.70
N PRO A 130 7.72 -13.57 -0.97
CA PRO A 130 9.02 -13.81 -1.56
C PRO A 130 9.18 -15.28 -1.96
N PHE A 131 9.99 -15.52 -2.97
CA PHE A 131 10.39 -16.89 -3.31
C PHE A 131 11.33 -17.44 -2.23
N SER A 132 11.40 -18.75 -2.10
CA SER A 132 12.23 -19.40 -1.09
C SER A 132 13.73 -19.02 -1.20
N PHE A 133 14.20 -18.75 -2.41
CA PHE A 133 15.59 -18.36 -2.64
C PHE A 133 15.92 -16.92 -2.18
N GLU A 134 14.90 -16.11 -1.85
CA GLU A 134 15.13 -14.74 -1.36
C GLU A 134 15.55 -14.71 0.11
N GLY A 135 15.48 -15.83 0.80
CA GLY A 135 16.01 -15.98 2.15
C GLY A 135 14.94 -16.07 3.23
N LYS A 136 15.37 -16.61 4.39
CA LYS A 136 14.47 -16.86 5.51
C LYS A 136 13.96 -15.58 6.16
N VAL A 137 14.77 -14.54 6.20
CA VAL A 137 14.39 -13.27 6.83
C VAL A 137 13.23 -12.62 6.05
N ARG A 138 13.32 -12.60 4.72
CA ARG A 138 12.25 -12.05 3.89
C ARG A 138 10.96 -12.86 4.04
N MET A 139 11.05 -14.18 4.07
CA MET A 139 9.87 -15.03 4.26
C MET A 139 9.23 -14.82 5.64
N LYS A 140 10.05 -14.70 6.69
CA LYS A 140 9.56 -14.43 8.03
C LYS A 140 8.82 -13.09 8.07
N ASN A 141 9.41 -12.05 7.52
CA ASN A 141 8.79 -10.73 7.45
C ASN A 141 7.46 -10.80 6.68
N ALA A 142 7.44 -11.53 5.56
CA ALA A 142 6.23 -11.67 4.75
C ALA A 142 5.10 -12.33 5.53
N LEU A 143 5.39 -13.41 6.23
CA LEU A 143 4.37 -14.14 6.99
C LEU A 143 3.82 -13.29 8.14
N GLU A 144 4.66 -12.53 8.82
CA GLU A 144 4.22 -11.61 9.86
C GLU A 144 3.31 -10.50 9.31
N GLY A 145 3.65 -9.96 8.14
CA GLY A 145 2.83 -8.94 7.48
C GLY A 145 1.48 -9.48 7.05
N ILE A 146 1.45 -10.69 6.49
CA ILE A 146 0.21 -11.35 6.08
C ILE A 146 -0.67 -11.63 7.30
N GLU A 147 -0.07 -12.05 8.41
CA GLU A 147 -0.83 -12.28 9.64
C GLU A 147 -1.51 -10.99 10.11
N LYS A 148 -0.79 -9.87 10.11
CA LYS A 148 -1.37 -8.58 10.48
C LYS A 148 -2.52 -8.18 9.57
N LEU A 149 -2.39 -8.41 8.27
CA LEU A 149 -3.47 -8.16 7.32
C LEU A 149 -4.69 -9.02 7.64
N SER A 150 -4.49 -10.29 7.94
CA SER A 150 -5.60 -11.20 8.21
C SER A 150 -6.38 -10.83 9.47
N LEU A 151 -5.71 -10.19 10.44
CA LEU A 151 -6.36 -9.72 11.68
C LEU A 151 -7.26 -8.51 11.45
N ILE A 152 -7.16 -7.83 10.31
CA ILE A 152 -8.00 -6.67 9.99
C ILE A 152 -9.36 -7.09 9.41
N HIS A 153 -9.57 -8.33 9.09
CA HIS A 153 -10.78 -8.86 8.45
C HIS A 153 -11.12 -8.19 7.12
N ILE A 154 -10.18 -8.23 6.26
CA ILE A 154 -10.34 -7.72 4.90
C ILE A 154 -10.70 -8.82 3.93
#